data_77f6e9eaee42d1a5e11d6f12d787d885
#
_entry.id   77f6e9eaee42d1a5e11d6f12d787d885
#
_cell.length_a   1.000
_cell.length_b   1.000
_cell.length_c   1.000
_cell.angle_alpha   90.00
_cell.angle_beta   90.00
_cell.angle_gamma   90.00
#
_symmetry.space_group_name_H-M   'P 1'
#
loop_
_entity.id
_entity.type
_entity.pdbx_description
1 polymer ?
#
loop_
_entity_poly.entity_id
_entity_poly.type
_entity_poly.pdbx_seq_one_letter_code
_entity_poly.pdbx_strand_id
1 'polypeptide(L)'
;MSTAGLINRYVWFVTTIYNRGPISLTEIQNRFEAHFGRGEELGDRTFHRYKDAVMELFDIGIKYDHTRRGYVIADREGIDNMAMRKWLLQTFSVNSVLSENRDLKSRILLEDVPSGQQFLTHIIEAMRESTVVQISYRAFSKPTATTFDVEPWCVKLFEQRWYMLGKSESYAEPRIYALDRIEALEPSKRKFTLPKKFDAEMFFADFFGVIINDKVFGVETVTLKVDSWQSNYLRTLPLHHTQMEVERNDEYSIFEYHLCPTFDFIQKLRSMGGSVGVLAPTALRDILHSDGLAIAAANKE
;
A
#
# COMPACT_ATOMS: atom_id res chain seq x y z
N MET A 1 10.10 13.40 -27.49
CA MET A 1 9.38 13.22 -26.22
C MET A 1 10.12 12.15 -25.43
N SER A 2 10.46 12.37 -24.15
CA SER A 2 11.14 11.36 -23.35
C SER A 2 10.16 10.23 -22.95
N THR A 3 10.68 9.02 -22.68
CA THR A 3 9.88 7.87 -22.23
C THR A 3 9.08 8.20 -20.95
N ALA A 4 9.68 8.94 -20.02
CA ALA A 4 9.01 9.42 -18.83
C ALA A 4 7.82 10.36 -19.11
N GLY A 5 7.97 11.26 -20.10
CA GLY A 5 6.88 12.14 -20.53
C GLY A 5 5.71 11.39 -21.18
N LEU A 6 6.00 10.27 -21.87
CA LEU A 6 4.96 9.44 -22.49
C LEU A 6 4.17 8.63 -21.42
N ILE A 7 4.85 8.05 -20.43
CA ILE A 7 4.22 7.35 -19.32
C ILE A 7 3.31 8.30 -18.53
N ASN A 8 3.77 9.52 -18.28
CA ASN A 8 2.95 10.53 -17.58
C ASN A 8 1.64 10.83 -18.33
N ARG A 9 1.66 10.85 -19.67
CA ARG A 9 0.46 11.02 -20.49
C ARG A 9 -0.49 9.82 -20.41
N TYR A 10 0.03 8.59 -20.44
CA TYR A 10 -0.81 7.40 -20.28
C TYR A 10 -1.49 7.35 -18.91
N VAL A 11 -0.75 7.68 -17.87
CA VAL A 11 -1.28 7.73 -16.50
C VAL A 11 -2.36 8.80 -16.38
N TRP A 12 -2.10 10.02 -16.87
CA TRP A 12 -3.11 11.10 -16.90
C TRP A 12 -4.38 10.64 -17.65
N PHE A 13 -4.20 9.99 -18.78
CA PHE A 13 -5.29 9.51 -19.61
C PHE A 13 -6.18 8.51 -18.88
N VAL A 14 -5.57 7.48 -18.26
CA VAL A 14 -6.30 6.48 -17.46
C VAL A 14 -7.01 7.13 -16.28
N THR A 15 -6.30 7.94 -15.50
CA THR A 15 -6.86 8.55 -14.29
C THR A 15 -7.99 9.52 -14.59
N THR A 16 -7.92 10.23 -15.72
CA THR A 16 -9.01 11.10 -16.18
C THR A 16 -10.29 10.29 -16.46
N ILE A 17 -10.17 9.17 -17.19
CA ILE A 17 -11.32 8.31 -17.49
C ILE A 17 -11.83 7.59 -16.23
N TYR A 18 -10.93 7.11 -15.38
CA TYR A 18 -11.29 6.43 -14.12
C TYR A 18 -12.08 7.33 -13.18
N ASN A 19 -11.64 8.57 -13.00
CA ASN A 19 -12.25 9.48 -12.02
C ASN A 19 -13.51 10.18 -12.54
N ARG A 20 -13.63 10.38 -13.86
CA ARG A 20 -14.68 11.21 -14.46
C ARG A 20 -15.60 10.45 -15.42
N GLY A 21 -15.28 9.18 -15.69
CA GLY A 21 -16.09 8.39 -16.63
C GLY A 21 -17.53 8.14 -16.11
N PRO A 22 -18.51 8.17 -17.01
CA PRO A 22 -18.39 8.28 -18.45
C PRO A 22 -18.04 9.69 -18.94
N ILE A 23 -17.05 9.80 -19.81
CA ILE A 23 -16.50 11.07 -20.32
C ILE A 23 -16.42 11.04 -21.86
N SER A 24 -16.82 12.13 -22.53
CA SER A 24 -16.78 12.21 -24.00
C SER A 24 -15.35 12.40 -24.52
N LEU A 25 -15.11 12.00 -25.78
CA LEU A 25 -13.80 12.21 -26.43
C LEU A 25 -13.43 13.69 -26.45
N THR A 26 -14.36 14.56 -26.82
CA THR A 26 -14.15 16.01 -26.86
C THR A 26 -13.74 16.57 -25.50
N GLU A 27 -14.35 16.09 -24.41
CA GLU A 27 -14.00 16.54 -23.08
C GLU A 27 -12.60 16.03 -22.67
N ILE A 28 -12.23 14.79 -23.02
CA ILE A 28 -10.89 14.26 -22.80
C ILE A 28 -9.85 15.11 -23.56
N GLN A 29 -10.12 15.45 -24.81
CA GLN A 29 -9.25 16.29 -25.66
C GLN A 29 -9.05 17.68 -25.09
N ASN A 30 -10.12 18.36 -24.68
CA ASN A 30 -10.06 19.69 -24.08
C ASN A 30 -9.25 19.68 -22.76
N ARG A 31 -9.43 18.65 -21.93
CA ARG A 31 -8.68 18.49 -20.68
C ARG A 31 -7.22 18.15 -20.91
N PHE A 32 -6.92 17.40 -21.97
CA PHE A 32 -5.56 17.07 -22.35
C PHE A 32 -4.78 18.34 -22.73
N GLU A 33 -5.35 19.19 -23.56
CA GLU A 33 -4.76 20.48 -23.92
C GLU A 33 -4.62 21.42 -22.71
N ALA A 34 -5.63 21.47 -21.83
CA ALA A 34 -5.57 22.26 -20.62
C ALA A 34 -4.46 21.81 -19.67
N HIS A 35 -4.21 20.49 -19.58
CA HIS A 35 -3.21 19.90 -18.69
C HIS A 35 -1.77 20.00 -19.22
N PHE A 36 -1.57 19.65 -20.50
CA PHE A 36 -0.23 19.57 -21.10
C PHE A 36 0.21 20.88 -21.81
N GLY A 37 -0.71 21.80 -22.03
CA GLY A 37 -0.44 23.13 -22.57
C GLY A 37 -1.00 23.35 -23.97
N ARG A 38 -1.12 24.63 -24.35
CA ARG A 38 -1.60 25.04 -25.68
C ARG A 38 -0.70 24.48 -26.78
N GLY A 39 -1.33 23.80 -27.76
CA GLY A 39 -0.65 23.15 -28.88
C GLY A 39 -0.35 21.66 -28.67
N GLU A 40 -0.67 21.12 -27.50
CA GLU A 40 -0.63 19.67 -27.23
C GLU A 40 -2.02 19.08 -27.47
N GLU A 41 -2.26 18.58 -28.67
CA GLU A 41 -3.54 18.01 -29.06
C GLU A 41 -3.57 16.49 -28.93
N LEU A 42 -4.65 15.97 -28.35
CA LEU A 42 -4.97 14.55 -28.35
C LEU A 42 -5.89 14.23 -29.54
N GLY A 43 -5.33 14.13 -30.75
CA GLY A 43 -6.11 13.72 -31.94
C GLY A 43 -6.64 12.28 -31.79
N ASP A 44 -7.68 11.94 -32.58
CA ASP A 44 -8.37 10.65 -32.53
C ASP A 44 -7.42 9.44 -32.66
N ARG A 45 -6.44 9.52 -33.58
CA ARG A 45 -5.44 8.46 -33.77
C ARG A 45 -4.56 8.30 -32.52
N THR A 46 -4.19 9.41 -31.87
CA THR A 46 -3.39 9.39 -30.65
C THR A 46 -4.19 8.85 -29.47
N PHE A 47 -5.48 9.18 -29.39
CA PHE A 47 -6.41 8.64 -28.40
C PHE A 47 -6.47 7.10 -28.48
N HIS A 48 -6.69 6.54 -29.67
CA HIS A 48 -6.73 5.09 -29.84
C HIS A 48 -5.40 4.42 -29.49
N ARG A 49 -4.28 5.01 -29.92
CA ARG A 49 -2.95 4.53 -29.54
C ARG A 49 -2.71 4.55 -28.03
N TYR A 50 -3.20 5.57 -27.32
CA TYR A 50 -3.10 5.62 -25.86
C TYR A 50 -3.97 4.55 -25.18
N LYS A 51 -5.16 4.33 -25.72
CA LYS A 51 -6.04 3.27 -25.24
C LYS A 51 -5.40 1.88 -25.36
N ASP A 52 -4.77 1.59 -26.49
CA ASP A 52 -4.09 0.32 -26.73
C ASP A 52 -2.84 0.18 -25.85
N ALA A 53 -2.03 1.23 -25.74
CA ALA A 53 -0.86 1.24 -24.87
C ALA A 53 -1.21 1.09 -23.38
N VAL A 54 -2.32 1.66 -22.95
CA VAL A 54 -2.82 1.52 -21.57
C VAL A 54 -3.25 0.08 -21.30
N MET A 55 -3.90 -0.57 -22.26
CA MET A 55 -4.24 -1.99 -22.15
C MET A 55 -2.99 -2.86 -22.07
N GLU A 56 -1.98 -2.59 -22.91
CA GLU A 56 -0.73 -3.35 -22.93
C GLU A 56 0.12 -3.16 -21.67
N LEU A 57 0.26 -1.90 -21.20
CA LEU A 57 1.18 -1.56 -20.10
C LEU A 57 0.56 -1.78 -18.70
N PHE A 58 -0.74 -1.51 -18.57
CA PHE A 58 -1.43 -1.50 -17.27
C PHE A 58 -2.52 -2.56 -17.17
N ASP A 59 -2.81 -3.28 -18.26
CA ASP A 59 -3.91 -4.23 -18.38
C ASP A 59 -5.26 -3.57 -17.97
N ILE A 60 -5.46 -2.31 -18.40
CA ILE A 60 -6.66 -1.51 -18.15
C ILE A 60 -7.40 -1.31 -19.47
N GLY A 61 -8.53 -1.98 -19.60
CA GLY A 61 -9.41 -1.83 -20.76
C GLY A 61 -10.24 -0.54 -20.68
N ILE A 62 -10.31 0.21 -21.79
CA ILE A 62 -11.17 1.37 -21.95
C ILE A 62 -12.18 1.08 -23.05
N LYS A 63 -13.49 1.24 -22.74
CA LYS A 63 -14.59 1.01 -23.71
C LYS A 63 -15.49 2.23 -23.79
N TYR A 64 -16.21 2.35 -24.89
CA TYR A 64 -17.28 3.34 -25.03
C TYR A 64 -18.61 2.76 -24.53
N ASP A 65 -19.23 3.46 -23.61
CA ASP A 65 -20.56 3.14 -23.10
C ASP A 65 -21.62 3.92 -23.94
N HIS A 66 -22.33 3.20 -24.80
CA HIS A 66 -23.34 3.78 -25.67
C HIS A 66 -24.56 4.35 -24.91
N THR A 67 -24.88 3.76 -23.75
CA THR A 67 -26.00 4.20 -22.91
C THR A 67 -25.69 5.53 -22.24
N ARG A 68 -24.48 5.66 -21.71
CA ARG A 68 -24.01 6.87 -21.00
C ARG A 68 -23.27 7.85 -21.92
N ARG A 69 -23.09 7.50 -23.21
CA ARG A 69 -22.45 8.30 -24.26
C ARG A 69 -21.03 8.79 -23.90
N GLY A 70 -20.22 7.90 -23.33
CA GLY A 70 -18.85 8.27 -22.94
C GLY A 70 -17.92 7.08 -22.77
N TYR A 71 -16.64 7.37 -22.67
CA TYR A 71 -15.63 6.38 -22.39
C TYR A 71 -15.59 6.06 -20.89
N VAL A 72 -15.47 4.79 -20.58
CA VAL A 72 -15.40 4.24 -19.22
C VAL A 72 -14.32 3.18 -19.14
N ILE A 73 -13.84 2.90 -17.95
CA ILE A 73 -13.01 1.72 -17.68
C ILE A 73 -13.87 0.46 -17.83
N ALA A 74 -13.38 -0.52 -18.59
CA ALA A 74 -14.18 -1.71 -18.98
C ALA A 74 -14.48 -2.63 -17.79
N ASP A 75 -13.50 -2.80 -16.89
CA ASP A 75 -13.62 -3.60 -15.67
C ASP A 75 -13.16 -2.77 -14.48
N ARG A 76 -14.06 -1.93 -13.97
CA ARG A 76 -13.78 -1.09 -12.83
C ARG A 76 -13.72 -1.88 -11.53
N GLU A 77 -14.58 -2.88 -11.36
CA GLU A 77 -14.61 -3.74 -10.18
C GLU A 77 -13.33 -4.58 -10.07
N GLY A 78 -12.83 -5.10 -11.19
CA GLY A 78 -11.56 -5.82 -11.23
C GLY A 78 -10.37 -4.93 -10.86
N ILE A 79 -10.37 -3.65 -11.25
CA ILE A 79 -9.35 -2.68 -10.84
C ILE A 79 -9.46 -2.35 -9.35
N ASP A 80 -10.67 -2.14 -8.85
CA ASP A 80 -10.90 -1.82 -7.44
C ASP A 80 -10.52 -2.98 -6.51
N ASN A 81 -10.57 -4.22 -7.01
CA ASN A 81 -10.15 -5.42 -6.30
C ASN A 81 -8.63 -5.69 -6.38
N MET A 82 -7.91 -5.04 -7.31
CA MET A 82 -6.46 -5.15 -7.41
C MET A 82 -5.76 -4.00 -6.68
N ALA A 83 -5.36 -4.24 -5.45
CA ALA A 83 -4.78 -3.25 -4.54
C ALA A 83 -3.65 -2.41 -5.18
N MET A 84 -2.77 -3.03 -5.98
CA MET A 84 -1.68 -2.36 -6.68
C MET A 84 -2.19 -1.36 -7.73
N ARG A 85 -3.14 -1.75 -8.57
CA ARG A 85 -3.71 -0.88 -9.63
C ARG A 85 -4.50 0.27 -9.03
N LYS A 86 -5.30 -0.01 -8.01
CA LYS A 86 -6.05 0.99 -7.26
C LYS A 86 -5.12 2.02 -6.63
N TRP A 87 -4.06 1.56 -5.96
CA TRP A 87 -3.05 2.45 -5.36
C TRP A 87 -2.33 3.31 -6.40
N LEU A 88 -1.90 2.75 -7.53
CA LEU A 88 -1.28 3.51 -8.62
C LEU A 88 -2.23 4.59 -9.13
N LEU A 89 -3.47 4.24 -9.46
CA LEU A 89 -4.46 5.19 -9.95
C LEU A 89 -4.76 6.29 -8.94
N GLN A 90 -4.89 5.97 -7.67
CA GLN A 90 -5.12 6.95 -6.62
C GLN A 90 -3.92 7.91 -6.45
N THR A 91 -2.70 7.37 -6.41
CA THR A 91 -1.47 8.17 -6.27
C THR A 91 -1.29 9.12 -7.45
N PHE A 92 -1.52 8.64 -8.67
CA PHE A 92 -1.40 9.46 -9.87
C PHE A 92 -2.55 10.45 -10.03
N SER A 93 -3.77 10.11 -9.58
CA SER A 93 -4.89 11.05 -9.51
C SER A 93 -4.56 12.27 -8.67
N VAL A 94 -4.00 12.07 -7.49
CA VAL A 94 -3.58 13.16 -6.61
C VAL A 94 -2.52 14.02 -7.31
N ASN A 95 -1.50 13.41 -7.91
CA ASN A 95 -0.46 14.15 -8.65
C ASN A 95 -1.03 14.92 -9.86
N SER A 96 -2.00 14.37 -10.59
CA SER A 96 -2.66 15.06 -11.71
C SER A 96 -3.43 16.28 -11.22
N VAL A 97 -4.24 16.14 -10.17
CA VAL A 97 -4.99 17.24 -9.57
C VAL A 97 -4.05 18.34 -9.06
N LEU A 98 -2.92 17.96 -8.44
CA LEU A 98 -1.91 18.91 -7.96
C LEU A 98 -1.22 19.66 -9.11
N SER A 99 -0.94 18.98 -10.24
CA SER A 99 -0.31 19.60 -11.39
C SER A 99 -1.25 20.51 -12.17
N GLU A 100 -2.54 20.20 -12.20
CA GLU A 100 -3.59 21.03 -12.82
C GLU A 100 -3.87 22.32 -11.99
N ASN A 101 -3.62 22.29 -10.70
CA ASN A 101 -3.93 23.37 -9.77
C ASN A 101 -2.65 23.88 -9.06
N ARG A 102 -1.65 24.28 -9.85
CA ARG A 102 -0.36 24.78 -9.32
C ARG A 102 -0.48 25.98 -8.40
N ASP A 103 -1.47 26.82 -8.64
CA ASP A 103 -1.85 27.98 -7.83
C ASP A 103 -2.36 27.59 -6.43
N LEU A 104 -2.90 26.37 -6.29
CA LEU A 104 -3.37 25.84 -5.01
C LEU A 104 -2.30 25.02 -4.24
N LYS A 105 -1.08 24.89 -4.77
CA LYS A 105 -0.02 24.07 -4.16
C LYS A 105 0.28 24.46 -2.70
N SER A 106 0.20 25.74 -2.36
CA SER A 106 0.40 26.22 -0.98
C SER A 106 -0.76 25.89 -0.02
N ARG A 107 -1.90 25.45 -0.56
CA ARG A 107 -3.10 25.09 0.20
C ARG A 107 -3.29 23.58 0.32
N ILE A 108 -2.40 22.77 -0.26
CA ILE A 108 -2.44 21.31 -0.25
C ILE A 108 -1.18 20.85 0.47
N LEU A 109 -1.37 20.31 1.66
CA LEU A 109 -0.29 19.79 2.47
C LEU A 109 -0.20 18.27 2.28
N LEU A 110 0.97 17.81 1.93
CA LEU A 110 1.28 16.37 1.85
C LEU A 110 2.16 16.03 3.04
N GLU A 111 1.91 14.87 3.60
CA GLU A 111 2.76 14.32 4.64
C GLU A 111 4.09 13.86 4.04
N ASP A 112 5.20 14.22 4.69
CA ASP A 112 6.53 13.84 4.23
C ASP A 112 6.79 12.38 4.60
N VAL A 113 6.97 11.53 3.58
CA VAL A 113 7.12 10.08 3.76
C VAL A 113 8.60 9.72 3.64
N PRO A 114 9.26 9.26 4.72
CA PRO A 114 10.62 8.73 4.64
C PRO A 114 10.58 7.41 3.86
N SER A 115 10.83 7.48 2.56
CA SER A 115 10.34 6.45 1.67
C SER A 115 11.34 5.35 1.33
N GLY A 116 12.66 5.56 1.48
CA GLY A 116 13.63 4.64 0.89
C GLY A 116 13.38 4.33 -0.61
N GLN A 117 12.56 5.17 -1.27
CA GLN A 117 12.10 4.97 -2.66
C GLN A 117 13.26 4.86 -3.65
N GLN A 118 14.39 5.45 -3.33
CA GLN A 118 15.60 5.36 -4.16
C GLN A 118 16.04 3.91 -4.42
N PHE A 119 15.75 2.98 -3.51
CA PHE A 119 16.08 1.56 -3.66
C PHE A 119 14.95 0.72 -4.25
N LEU A 120 13.72 1.23 -4.25
CA LEU A 120 12.53 0.49 -4.67
C LEU A 120 12.65 -0.02 -6.12
N THR A 121 13.08 0.86 -7.03
CA THR A 121 13.25 0.51 -8.45
C THR A 121 14.25 -0.63 -8.63
N HIS A 122 15.40 -0.56 -7.98
CA HIS A 122 16.44 -1.59 -8.06
C HIS A 122 15.99 -2.94 -7.48
N ILE A 123 15.20 -2.89 -6.39
CA ILE A 123 14.62 -4.10 -5.78
C ILE A 123 13.60 -4.73 -6.73
N ILE A 124 12.72 -3.95 -7.35
CA ILE A 124 11.73 -4.45 -8.31
C ILE A 124 12.42 -5.05 -9.55
N GLU A 125 13.48 -4.41 -10.05
CA GLU A 125 14.29 -4.95 -11.15
C GLU A 125 14.94 -6.29 -10.75
N ALA A 126 15.53 -6.37 -9.57
CA ALA A 126 16.11 -7.60 -9.04
C ALA A 126 15.07 -8.72 -8.87
N MET A 127 13.87 -8.40 -8.41
CA MET A 127 12.74 -9.34 -8.35
C MET A 127 12.35 -9.85 -9.73
N ARG A 128 12.23 -8.97 -10.73
CA ARG A 128 11.89 -9.32 -12.12
C ARG A 128 12.92 -10.26 -12.72
N GLU A 129 14.20 -9.97 -12.47
CA GLU A 129 15.31 -10.75 -12.98
C GLU A 129 15.68 -11.97 -12.14
N SER A 130 15.01 -12.14 -10.99
CA SER A 130 15.34 -13.17 -9.98
C SER A 130 16.81 -13.12 -9.60
N THR A 131 17.34 -11.93 -9.31
CA THR A 131 18.71 -11.68 -8.88
C THR A 131 18.78 -11.28 -7.42
N VAL A 132 19.82 -11.73 -6.75
CA VAL A 132 20.15 -11.34 -5.38
C VAL A 132 20.58 -9.88 -5.36
N VAL A 133 20.26 -9.17 -4.28
CA VAL A 133 20.79 -7.82 -3.99
C VAL A 133 21.70 -7.89 -2.77
N GLN A 134 22.84 -7.19 -2.82
CA GLN A 134 23.64 -6.96 -1.65
C GLN A 134 23.21 -5.64 -1.00
N ILE A 135 22.82 -5.68 0.27
CA ILE A 135 22.40 -4.50 1.02
C ILE A 135 23.31 -4.22 2.20
N SER A 136 23.63 -2.94 2.42
CA SER A 136 24.18 -2.44 3.67
C SER A 136 23.02 -1.94 4.52
N TYR A 137 22.70 -2.65 5.60
CA TYR A 137 21.48 -2.45 6.39
C TYR A 137 21.78 -2.09 7.83
N ARG A 138 21.19 -0.98 8.31
CA ARG A 138 21.32 -0.54 9.70
C ARG A 138 20.12 -0.97 10.53
N ALA A 139 20.28 -2.03 11.32
CA ALA A 139 19.31 -2.41 12.33
C ALA A 139 19.35 -1.42 13.51
N PHE A 140 18.18 -1.07 14.08
CA PHE A 140 18.15 -0.18 15.26
C PHE A 140 18.93 -0.72 16.47
N SER A 141 19.08 -2.03 16.56
CA SER A 141 19.84 -2.70 17.61
C SER A 141 21.37 -2.68 17.40
N LYS A 142 21.86 -2.15 16.26
CA LYS A 142 23.28 -2.15 15.92
C LYS A 142 23.77 -0.73 15.66
N PRO A 143 24.97 -0.36 16.16
CA PRO A 143 25.53 0.98 15.94
C PRO A 143 26.00 1.18 14.48
N THR A 144 26.35 0.10 13.78
CA THR A 144 26.86 0.13 12.40
C THR A 144 26.01 -0.71 11.48
N ALA A 145 25.98 -0.33 10.21
CA ALA A 145 25.36 -1.12 9.17
C ALA A 145 26.10 -2.44 8.96
N THR A 146 25.40 -3.46 8.54
CA THR A 146 25.95 -4.77 8.18
C THR A 146 25.62 -5.04 6.72
N THR A 147 26.60 -5.47 5.93
CA THR A 147 26.42 -5.79 4.52
C THR A 147 26.24 -7.29 4.35
N PHE A 148 25.20 -7.67 3.61
CA PHE A 148 24.86 -9.08 3.33
C PHE A 148 23.96 -9.18 2.09
N ASP A 149 23.88 -10.40 1.55
CA ASP A 149 23.09 -10.74 0.39
C ASP A 149 21.65 -11.11 0.78
N VAL A 150 20.69 -10.64 -0.04
CA VAL A 150 19.25 -10.93 0.13
C VAL A 150 18.63 -11.30 -1.21
N GLU A 151 17.86 -12.34 -1.23
CA GLU A 151 16.93 -12.71 -2.31
C GLU A 151 15.63 -11.91 -2.10
N PRO A 152 15.32 -10.91 -2.92
CA PRO A 152 14.11 -10.10 -2.74
C PRO A 152 12.88 -10.88 -3.24
N TRP A 153 11.95 -11.20 -2.34
CA TRP A 153 10.76 -11.98 -2.68
C TRP A 153 9.57 -11.10 -3.03
N CYS A 154 9.28 -10.08 -2.22
CA CYS A 154 8.27 -9.08 -2.51
C CYS A 154 8.54 -7.77 -1.76
N VAL A 155 7.80 -6.72 -2.14
CA VAL A 155 7.77 -5.43 -1.44
C VAL A 155 6.37 -5.15 -0.93
N LYS A 156 6.27 -4.56 0.27
CA LYS A 156 5.02 -4.18 0.93
C LYS A 156 5.10 -2.73 1.38
N LEU A 157 4.07 -1.95 1.07
CA LEU A 157 3.87 -0.64 1.67
C LEU A 157 3.01 -0.80 2.92
N PHE A 158 3.49 -0.32 4.05
CA PHE A 158 2.75 -0.32 5.31
C PHE A 158 3.05 0.94 6.11
N GLU A 159 2.02 1.63 6.58
CA GLU A 159 2.14 2.89 7.33
C GLU A 159 3.17 3.84 6.73
N GLN A 160 3.02 4.11 5.42
CA GLN A 160 3.83 5.02 4.62
C GLN A 160 5.30 4.60 4.41
N ARG A 161 5.71 3.40 4.82
CA ARG A 161 7.06 2.88 4.62
C ARG A 161 7.08 1.68 3.70
N TRP A 162 8.08 1.62 2.83
CA TRP A 162 8.34 0.46 2.01
C TRP A 162 9.19 -0.56 2.75
N TYR A 163 8.78 -1.80 2.63
CA TYR A 163 9.47 -2.95 3.20
C TYR A 163 9.71 -3.99 2.11
N MET A 164 10.84 -4.67 2.18
CA MET A 164 11.20 -5.81 1.36
C MET A 164 11.13 -7.08 2.23
N LEU A 165 10.34 -8.06 1.83
CA LEU A 165 10.47 -9.43 2.32
C LEU A 165 11.56 -10.10 1.51
N GLY A 166 12.54 -10.69 2.17
CA GLY A 166 13.62 -11.37 1.48
C GLY A 166 14.30 -12.44 2.31
N LYS A 167 14.97 -13.37 1.63
CA LYS A 167 15.72 -14.46 2.21
C LYS A 167 17.22 -14.14 2.16
N SER A 168 17.88 -14.24 3.30
CA SER A 168 19.34 -14.20 3.40
C SER A 168 19.87 -15.55 3.87
N GLU A 169 21.04 -15.93 3.42
CA GLU A 169 21.72 -17.16 3.88
C GLU A 169 22.00 -17.14 5.39
N SER A 170 22.12 -15.94 5.97
CA SER A 170 22.38 -15.77 7.40
C SER A 170 21.22 -16.19 8.31
N TYR A 171 20.01 -16.39 7.73
CA TYR A 171 18.82 -16.70 8.52
C TYR A 171 18.03 -17.85 7.90
N ALA A 172 17.49 -18.73 8.76
CA ALA A 172 16.67 -19.87 8.32
C ALA A 172 15.39 -19.43 7.61
N GLU A 173 14.73 -18.37 8.13
CA GLU A 173 13.47 -17.84 7.63
C GLU A 173 13.64 -16.53 6.89
N PRO A 174 12.73 -16.17 5.95
CA PRO A 174 12.72 -14.86 5.32
C PRO A 174 12.48 -13.77 6.36
N ARG A 175 13.00 -12.58 6.09
CA ARG A 175 12.89 -11.42 6.98
C ARG A 175 12.39 -10.18 6.24
N ILE A 176 11.87 -9.25 7.03
CA ILE A 176 11.41 -7.96 6.56
C ILE A 176 12.52 -6.93 6.75
N TYR A 177 12.80 -6.18 5.69
CA TYR A 177 13.79 -5.11 5.66
C TYR A 177 13.10 -3.80 5.27
N ALA A 178 13.10 -2.82 6.18
CA ALA A 178 12.59 -1.48 5.87
C ALA A 178 13.55 -0.76 4.91
N LEU A 179 13.06 -0.22 3.79
CA LEU A 179 13.91 0.35 2.74
C LEU A 179 14.62 1.63 3.20
N ASP A 180 14.01 2.39 4.09
CA ASP A 180 14.58 3.61 4.68
C ASP A 180 15.80 3.33 5.62
N ARG A 181 16.05 2.07 5.92
CA ARG A 181 17.19 1.62 6.71
C ARG A 181 18.29 0.95 5.88
N ILE A 182 18.14 0.93 4.57
CA ILE A 182 19.17 0.53 3.63
C ILE A 182 20.06 1.75 3.37
N GLU A 183 21.35 1.62 3.61
CA GLU A 183 22.35 2.69 3.35
C GLU A 183 22.96 2.58 1.95
N ALA A 184 23.13 1.34 1.47
CA ALA A 184 23.61 1.05 0.13
C ALA A 184 22.96 -0.24 -0.40
N LEU A 185 22.75 -0.29 -1.71
CA LEU A 185 22.22 -1.46 -2.40
C LEU A 185 23.01 -1.64 -3.70
N GLU A 186 23.54 -2.85 -3.91
CA GLU A 186 24.25 -3.24 -5.12
C GLU A 186 23.58 -4.47 -5.75
N PRO A 187 23.23 -4.42 -7.05
CA PRO A 187 22.72 -5.59 -7.75
C PRO A 187 23.82 -6.67 -7.85
N SER A 188 23.44 -7.92 -7.59
CA SER A 188 24.32 -9.07 -7.79
C SER A 188 23.96 -9.78 -9.11
N LYS A 189 24.94 -10.48 -9.70
CA LYS A 189 24.69 -11.38 -10.83
C LYS A 189 24.19 -12.76 -10.39
N ARG A 190 24.18 -13.04 -9.11
CA ARG A 190 23.71 -14.31 -8.55
C ARG A 190 22.21 -14.41 -8.70
N LYS A 191 21.73 -15.50 -9.29
CA LYS A 191 20.30 -15.79 -9.42
C LYS A 191 19.82 -16.56 -8.20
N PHE A 192 18.54 -16.38 -7.89
CA PHE A 192 17.81 -17.19 -6.91
C PHE A 192 16.54 -17.78 -7.54
N THR A 193 15.93 -18.73 -6.86
CA THR A 193 14.65 -19.30 -7.28
C THR A 193 13.61 -19.03 -6.22
N LEU A 194 12.59 -18.24 -6.58
CA LEU A 194 11.46 -18.00 -5.70
C LEU A 194 10.74 -19.34 -5.40
N PRO A 195 10.35 -19.61 -4.15
CA PRO A 195 9.60 -20.82 -3.83
C PRO A 195 8.34 -20.97 -4.70
N LYS A 196 8.13 -22.11 -5.32
CA LYS A 196 7.05 -22.34 -6.32
C LYS A 196 5.64 -22.02 -5.84
N LYS A 197 5.40 -22.04 -4.54
CA LYS A 197 4.10 -21.75 -3.91
C LYS A 197 4.09 -20.40 -3.19
N PHE A 198 5.11 -19.57 -3.37
CA PHE A 198 5.11 -18.27 -2.73
C PHE A 198 4.10 -17.34 -3.41
N ASP A 199 3.18 -16.86 -2.61
CA ASP A 199 2.22 -15.82 -2.94
C ASP A 199 2.30 -14.76 -1.85
N ALA A 200 2.51 -13.50 -2.22
CA ALA A 200 2.74 -12.43 -1.26
C ALA A 200 1.47 -12.09 -0.47
N GLU A 201 0.28 -12.14 -1.10
CA GLU A 201 -0.99 -11.87 -0.44
C GLU A 201 -1.30 -12.95 0.58
N MET A 202 -1.15 -14.21 0.20
CA MET A 202 -1.31 -15.36 1.10
C MET A 202 -0.30 -15.35 2.25
N PHE A 203 0.95 -14.94 1.97
CA PHE A 203 2.01 -14.86 2.99
C PHE A 203 1.69 -13.86 4.09
N PHE A 204 1.09 -12.72 3.72
CA PHE A 204 0.74 -11.67 4.67
C PHE A 204 -0.72 -11.72 5.14
N ALA A 205 -1.52 -12.68 4.66
CA ALA A 205 -2.95 -12.74 4.94
C ALA A 205 -3.29 -12.83 6.43
N ASP A 206 -2.42 -13.45 7.22
CA ASP A 206 -2.64 -13.61 8.66
C ASP A 206 -2.05 -12.47 9.52
N PHE A 207 -1.43 -11.45 8.89
CA PHE A 207 -0.72 -10.39 9.60
C PHE A 207 -1.29 -9.01 9.29
N PHE A 208 -1.56 -8.23 10.32
CA PHE A 208 -2.00 -6.84 10.19
C PHE A 208 -0.94 -5.96 9.49
N GLY A 209 0.32 -6.14 9.83
CA GLY A 209 1.42 -5.27 9.38
C GLY A 209 2.55 -5.99 8.66
N VAL A 210 3.76 -5.73 9.10
CA VAL A 210 5.01 -6.25 8.54
C VAL A 210 5.77 -7.16 9.51
N ILE A 211 5.38 -7.24 10.75
CA ILE A 211 5.94 -8.19 11.71
C ILE A 211 5.27 -9.54 11.49
N ILE A 212 6.08 -10.53 11.05
CA ILE A 212 5.62 -11.86 10.66
C ILE A 212 6.08 -12.96 11.63
N ASN A 213 7.01 -12.64 12.53
CA ASN A 213 7.58 -13.58 13.50
C ASN A 213 7.19 -13.13 14.90
N ASP A 214 6.10 -13.64 15.42
CA ASP A 214 5.74 -13.52 16.82
C ASP A 214 6.01 -14.85 17.53
N LYS A 215 6.53 -14.77 18.76
CA LYS A 215 6.81 -15.95 19.58
C LYS A 215 5.70 -16.23 20.59
N VAL A 216 4.77 -15.27 20.74
CA VAL A 216 3.70 -15.32 21.74
C VAL A 216 2.41 -15.83 21.13
N PHE A 217 2.11 -15.37 19.90
CA PHE A 217 0.83 -15.61 19.26
C PHE A 217 0.97 -16.44 17.98
N GLY A 218 0.00 -17.32 17.77
CA GLY A 218 -0.32 -17.88 16.45
C GLY A 218 -1.47 -17.10 15.80
N VAL A 219 -1.99 -17.66 14.71
CA VAL A 219 -3.24 -17.17 14.11
C VAL A 219 -4.40 -17.61 14.98
N GLU A 220 -5.19 -16.65 15.45
CA GLU A 220 -6.30 -16.92 16.36
C GLU A 220 -7.43 -15.89 16.19
N THR A 221 -8.56 -16.15 16.82
CA THR A 221 -9.67 -15.20 16.83
C THR A 221 -9.43 -14.14 17.89
N VAL A 222 -9.36 -12.88 17.46
CA VAL A 222 -9.29 -11.71 18.31
C VAL A 222 -10.67 -11.05 18.36
N THR A 223 -11.22 -10.89 19.56
CA THR A 223 -12.52 -10.24 19.78
C THR A 223 -12.31 -8.93 20.51
N LEU A 224 -12.76 -7.84 19.89
CA LEU A 224 -12.64 -6.48 20.39
C LEU A 224 -14.02 -5.90 20.71
N LYS A 225 -14.14 -5.28 21.88
CA LYS A 225 -15.24 -4.37 22.21
C LYS A 225 -14.79 -2.95 21.93
N VAL A 226 -15.53 -2.25 21.08
CA VAL A 226 -15.16 -0.92 20.59
C VAL A 226 -16.31 0.03 20.83
N ASP A 227 -16.05 1.23 21.37
CA ASP A 227 -17.10 2.22 21.58
C ASP A 227 -17.79 2.63 20.26
N SER A 228 -18.98 3.21 20.36
CA SER A 228 -19.79 3.56 19.19
C SER A 228 -19.12 4.59 18.29
N TRP A 229 -18.30 5.49 18.83
CA TRP A 229 -17.57 6.50 18.06
C TRP A 229 -16.45 5.86 17.26
N GLN A 230 -15.54 5.11 17.90
CA GLN A 230 -14.41 4.44 17.25
C GLN A 230 -14.88 3.36 16.25
N SER A 231 -16.02 2.72 16.51
CA SER A 231 -16.63 1.73 15.62
C SER A 231 -16.91 2.28 14.21
N ASN A 232 -17.27 3.57 14.09
CA ASN A 232 -17.49 4.18 12.78
C ASN A 232 -16.21 4.24 11.95
N TYR A 233 -15.07 4.48 12.57
CA TYR A 233 -13.78 4.46 11.88
C TYR A 233 -13.42 3.06 11.40
N LEU A 234 -13.65 2.04 12.24
CA LEU A 234 -13.36 0.65 11.86
C LEU A 234 -14.26 0.15 10.72
N ARG A 235 -15.50 0.62 10.62
CA ARG A 235 -16.40 0.30 9.49
C ARG A 235 -15.91 0.91 8.19
N THR A 236 -15.39 2.15 8.23
CA THR A 236 -14.93 2.87 7.03
C THR A 236 -13.53 2.49 6.61
N LEU A 237 -12.68 2.10 7.56
CA LEU A 237 -11.31 1.66 7.35
C LEU A 237 -11.02 0.41 8.20
N PRO A 238 -11.39 -0.77 7.71
CA PRO A 238 -11.14 -2.02 8.43
C PRO A 238 -9.66 -2.24 8.71
N LEU A 239 -9.32 -2.73 9.91
CA LEU A 239 -7.93 -3.02 10.27
C LEU A 239 -7.37 -4.21 9.52
N HIS A 240 -8.21 -5.19 9.24
CA HIS A 240 -7.81 -6.43 8.58
C HIS A 240 -8.94 -6.94 7.68
N HIS A 241 -8.62 -7.68 6.64
CA HIS A 241 -9.62 -8.20 5.70
C HIS A 241 -10.60 -9.21 6.35
N THR A 242 -10.22 -9.83 7.46
CA THR A 242 -11.09 -10.74 8.24
C THR A 242 -11.99 -10.02 9.23
N GLN A 243 -11.98 -8.67 9.28
CA GLN A 243 -12.82 -7.93 10.23
C GLN A 243 -14.30 -8.22 10.02
N MET A 244 -14.97 -8.67 11.07
CA MET A 244 -16.42 -8.85 11.11
C MET A 244 -17.00 -8.12 12.31
N GLU A 245 -18.07 -7.34 12.10
CA GLU A 245 -18.87 -6.77 13.18
C GLU A 245 -19.96 -7.78 13.56
N VAL A 246 -19.82 -8.42 14.72
CA VAL A 246 -20.70 -9.51 15.17
C VAL A 246 -21.82 -9.06 16.10
N GLU A 247 -21.64 -7.90 16.74
CA GLU A 247 -22.65 -7.27 17.62
C GLU A 247 -22.56 -5.75 17.46
N ARG A 248 -23.72 -5.08 17.54
CA ARG A 248 -23.83 -3.63 17.50
C ARG A 248 -24.98 -3.14 18.35
N ASN A 249 -24.72 -2.12 19.16
CA ASN A 249 -25.75 -1.34 19.87
C ASN A 249 -25.35 0.15 19.90
N ASP A 250 -26.07 0.97 20.68
CA ASP A 250 -25.84 2.42 20.73
C ASP A 250 -24.57 2.81 21.49
N GLU A 251 -24.06 1.94 22.36
CA GLU A 251 -22.89 2.22 23.20
C GLU A 251 -21.61 1.65 22.62
N TYR A 252 -21.67 0.45 22.00
CA TYR A 252 -20.50 -0.25 21.49
C TYR A 252 -20.83 -1.18 20.33
N SER A 253 -19.76 -1.68 19.68
CA SER A 253 -19.79 -2.83 18.78
C SER A 253 -18.76 -3.87 19.18
N ILE A 254 -19.02 -5.14 18.82
CA ILE A 254 -18.06 -6.23 18.92
C ILE A 254 -17.54 -6.54 17.52
N PHE A 255 -16.23 -6.49 17.37
CA PHE A 255 -15.55 -6.90 16.15
C PHE A 255 -14.73 -8.16 16.38
N GLU A 256 -14.80 -9.08 15.45
CA GLU A 256 -13.95 -10.26 15.40
C GLU A 256 -12.97 -10.19 14.23
N TYR A 257 -11.77 -10.69 14.48
CA TYR A 257 -10.68 -10.81 13.54
C TYR A 257 -10.09 -12.20 13.62
N HIS A 258 -9.65 -12.74 12.49
CA HIS A 258 -8.85 -13.95 12.45
C HIS A 258 -7.47 -13.60 11.93
N LEU A 259 -6.49 -13.44 12.82
CA LEU A 259 -5.14 -12.99 12.51
C LEU A 259 -4.14 -13.36 13.61
N CYS A 260 -2.86 -13.23 13.33
CA CYS A 260 -1.81 -13.26 14.34
C CYS A 260 -1.66 -11.84 14.95
N PRO A 261 -1.99 -11.61 16.23
CA PRO A 261 -1.93 -10.29 16.84
C PRO A 261 -0.48 -9.89 17.18
N THR A 262 0.34 -9.69 16.16
CA THR A 262 1.72 -9.27 16.27
C THR A 262 1.85 -7.85 16.83
N PHE A 263 3.09 -7.43 17.09
CA PHE A 263 3.39 -6.11 17.65
C PHE A 263 2.73 -4.95 16.89
N ASP A 264 2.68 -5.01 15.54
CA ASP A 264 2.03 -3.97 14.72
C ASP A 264 0.55 -3.83 15.07
N PHE A 265 -0.17 -4.94 15.24
CA PHE A 265 -1.57 -4.95 15.63
C PHE A 265 -1.77 -4.42 17.06
N ILE A 266 -0.91 -4.86 17.99
CA ILE A 266 -0.92 -4.38 19.37
C ILE A 266 -0.69 -2.86 19.42
N GLN A 267 0.28 -2.34 18.65
CA GLN A 267 0.51 -0.90 18.55
C GLN A 267 -0.70 -0.15 18.01
N LYS A 268 -1.40 -0.74 17.03
CA LYS A 268 -2.62 -0.15 16.50
C LYS A 268 -3.72 -0.06 17.57
N LEU A 269 -3.91 -1.11 18.35
CA LEU A 269 -4.87 -1.10 19.47
C LEU A 269 -4.49 -0.06 20.53
N ARG A 270 -3.20 0.03 20.91
CA ARG A 270 -2.69 1.07 21.85
C ARG A 270 -3.02 2.48 21.37
N SER A 271 -2.94 2.75 20.06
CA SER A 271 -3.24 4.07 19.50
C SER A 271 -4.71 4.48 19.63
N MET A 272 -5.62 3.53 19.87
CA MET A 272 -7.05 3.78 20.08
C MET A 272 -7.40 4.04 21.57
N GLY A 273 -6.45 3.84 22.47
CA GLY A 273 -6.63 4.12 23.89
C GLY A 273 -7.77 3.34 24.52
N GLY A 274 -8.55 4.00 25.36
CA GLY A 274 -9.68 3.41 26.08
C GLY A 274 -10.91 3.11 25.22
N SER A 275 -10.93 3.52 23.95
CA SER A 275 -12.03 3.25 23.02
C SER A 275 -12.11 1.79 22.57
N VAL A 276 -11.07 1.00 22.84
CA VAL A 276 -10.98 -0.42 22.44
C VAL A 276 -10.61 -1.27 23.64
N GLY A 277 -11.43 -2.28 23.93
CA GLY A 277 -11.16 -3.33 24.92
C GLY A 277 -11.02 -4.69 24.25
N VAL A 278 -10.04 -5.49 24.65
CA VAL A 278 -9.87 -6.86 24.16
C VAL A 278 -10.70 -7.80 25.03
N LEU A 279 -11.63 -8.53 24.39
CA LEU A 279 -12.40 -9.59 25.06
C LEU A 279 -11.67 -10.93 24.96
N ALA A 280 -11.04 -11.23 23.81
CA ALA A 280 -10.24 -12.41 23.57
C ALA A 280 -9.13 -12.10 22.55
N PRO A 281 -7.98 -12.78 22.61
CA PRO A 281 -7.56 -13.74 23.63
C PRO A 281 -7.10 -13.04 24.92
N THR A 282 -7.10 -13.81 26.03
CA THR A 282 -6.71 -13.29 27.35
C THR A 282 -5.27 -12.75 27.34
N ALA A 283 -4.34 -13.44 26.67
CA ALA A 283 -2.95 -13.00 26.60
C ALA A 283 -2.80 -11.60 25.98
N LEU A 284 -3.54 -11.30 24.91
CA LEU A 284 -3.55 -9.97 24.29
C LEU A 284 -4.16 -8.91 25.21
N ARG A 285 -5.25 -9.26 25.92
CA ARG A 285 -5.87 -8.37 26.92
C ARG A 285 -4.91 -8.03 28.04
N ASP A 286 -4.17 -9.02 28.54
CA ASP A 286 -3.23 -8.83 29.66
C ASP A 286 -2.05 -7.93 29.24
N ILE A 287 -1.57 -8.05 27.99
CA ILE A 287 -0.56 -7.15 27.42
C ILE A 287 -1.09 -5.71 27.43
N LEU A 288 -2.27 -5.45 26.86
CA LEU A 288 -2.82 -4.09 26.80
C LEU A 288 -3.14 -3.52 28.19
N HIS A 289 -3.57 -4.37 29.13
CA HIS A 289 -3.77 -3.95 30.52
C HIS A 289 -2.45 -3.52 31.15
N SER A 290 -1.41 -4.33 31.04
CA SER A 290 -0.05 -4.00 31.51
C SER A 290 0.48 -2.70 30.91
N ASP A 291 0.29 -2.52 29.61
CA ASP A 291 0.68 -1.30 28.89
C ASP A 291 -0.06 -0.07 29.40
N GLY A 292 -1.38 -0.21 29.65
CA GLY A 292 -2.19 0.87 30.24
C GLY A 292 -1.68 1.30 31.61
N LEU A 293 -1.31 0.35 32.47
CA LEU A 293 -0.69 0.63 33.77
C LEU A 293 0.67 1.31 33.62
N ALA A 294 1.51 0.87 32.67
CA ALA A 294 2.80 1.47 32.41
C ALA A 294 2.66 2.92 31.91
N ILE A 295 1.71 3.17 30.98
CA ILE A 295 1.38 4.52 30.50
C ILE A 295 0.91 5.40 31.67
N ALA A 296 0.00 4.90 32.50
CA ALA A 296 -0.49 5.65 33.67
C ALA A 296 0.63 5.97 34.67
N ALA A 297 1.55 5.02 34.87
CA ALA A 297 2.71 5.22 35.74
C ALA A 297 3.70 6.26 35.20
N ALA A 298 3.99 6.21 33.89
CA ALA A 298 4.90 7.13 33.23
C ALA A 298 4.37 8.59 33.19
N ASN A 299 3.06 8.79 33.32
CA ASN A 299 2.40 10.11 33.31
C ASN A 299 1.89 10.55 34.71
N LYS A 300 2.32 9.89 35.78
CA LYS A 300 2.13 10.40 37.13
C LYS A 300 3.21 11.42 37.48
N GLU A 301 2.81 12.60 37.91
CA GLU A 301 3.71 13.61 38.50
C GLU A 301 4.25 13.14 39.85
#